data_0f521e7010bb8b5f105ce87d4d92105a
#
_entry.id   0f521e7010bb8b5f105ce87d4d92105a
#
_cell.length_a   1.000
_cell.length_b   1.000
_cell.length_c   1.000
_cell.angle_alpha   90.00
_cell.angle_beta   90.00
_cell.angle_gamma   90.00
#
_symmetry.space_group_name_H-M   'P 1'
#
loop_
_entity.id
_entity.type
_entity.pdbx_description
1 polymer ?
#
loop_
_entity_poly.entity_id
_entity_poly.type
_entity_poly.pdbx_seq_one_letter_code
_entity_poly.pdbx_strand_id
1 'polypeptide(L)'
;MSVRDLIVQRLENDCAIVSLVGDHDSFSADRIGREVLALLDEGYDVRIDLREATFVDSTTVGALIEAHRYARGSGRRFMVVMGETTGWAVRRLFELTQLESLLTLSADSS
;
A
#
# COMPACT_ATOMS: atom_id res chain seq x y z
N MET A 1 25.34 1.82 3.74
CA MET A 1 24.18 1.20 4.32
C MET A 1 23.02 1.30 3.37
N SER A 2 22.40 0.21 3.07
CA SER A 2 21.29 0.27 2.14
C SER A 2 19.97 0.40 2.88
N VAL A 3 19.06 1.13 2.29
CA VAL A 3 17.72 1.26 2.83
C VAL A 3 16.91 0.12 2.27
N ARG A 4 16.47 -0.78 3.13
CA ARG A 4 15.76 -1.96 2.68
C ARG A 4 14.26 -1.75 2.65
N ASP A 5 13.76 -0.95 3.58
CA ASP A 5 12.35 -0.68 3.64
C ASP A 5 12.16 0.78 4.01
N LEU A 6 11.50 1.51 3.18
CA LEU A 6 11.24 2.92 3.41
C LEU A 6 9.76 3.18 3.21
N ILE A 7 9.14 3.84 4.18
CA ILE A 7 7.75 4.23 4.11
C ILE A 7 7.73 5.75 4.09
N VAL A 8 7.19 6.31 3.03
CA VAL A 8 7.15 7.75 2.84
C VAL A 8 5.70 8.19 2.79
N GLN A 9 5.35 9.17 3.61
CA GLN A 9 3.99 9.71 3.60
C GLN A 9 3.98 11.09 2.98
N ARG A 10 2.95 11.38 2.22
CA ARG A 10 2.77 12.66 1.58
C ARG A 10 1.28 12.96 1.53
N LEU A 11 0.91 14.19 1.79
CA LEU A 11 -0.48 14.60 1.72
C LEU A 11 -0.72 15.42 0.47
N GLU A 12 -1.80 15.09 -0.25
CA GLU A 12 -2.21 15.84 -1.42
C GLU A 12 -3.70 16.06 -1.29
N ASN A 13 -4.11 17.27 -1.03
CA ASN A 13 -5.50 17.60 -0.79
C ASN A 13 -5.99 16.78 0.40
N ASP A 14 -7.03 15.98 0.21
CA ASP A 14 -7.55 15.16 1.30
C ASP A 14 -7.10 13.71 1.20
N CYS A 15 -6.07 13.45 0.43
CA CYS A 15 -5.56 12.10 0.22
C CYS A 15 -4.17 11.97 0.79
N ALA A 16 -3.96 10.92 1.57
CA ALA A 16 -2.64 10.60 2.08
C ALA A 16 -2.04 9.54 1.18
N ILE A 17 -0.85 9.80 0.67
CA ILE A 17 -0.15 8.86 -0.20
C ILE A 17 0.96 8.23 0.62
N VAL A 18 0.90 6.91 0.76
CA VAL A 18 1.89 6.16 1.51
C VAL A 18 2.68 5.34 0.51
N SER A 19 3.93 5.71 0.30
CA SER A 19 4.79 5.03 -0.67
C SER A 19 5.65 4.02 0.05
N LEU A 20 5.60 2.78 -0.42
CA LEU A 20 6.43 1.70 0.12
C LEU A 20 7.56 1.49 -0.86
N VAL A 21 8.78 1.77 -0.42
CA VAL A 21 9.95 1.70 -1.26
C VAL A 21 10.83 0.57 -0.77
N GLY A 22 11.27 -0.28 -1.67
CA GLY A 22 12.19 -1.37 -1.34
C GLY A 22 11.45 -2.61 -0.84
N ASP A 23 12.07 -3.34 0.08
CA ASP A 23 11.57 -4.61 0.58
C ASP A 23 10.75 -4.40 1.85
N HIS A 24 9.58 -4.99 1.91
CA HIS A 24 8.71 -4.84 3.08
C HIS A 24 8.32 -6.22 3.60
N ASP A 25 8.82 -6.53 4.79
CA ASP A 25 8.60 -7.81 5.43
C ASP A 25 7.68 -7.64 6.64
N SER A 26 7.63 -8.64 7.50
CA SER A 26 6.71 -8.62 8.64
C SER A 26 7.00 -7.50 9.61
N PHE A 27 8.24 -7.01 9.68
CA PHE A 27 8.53 -5.87 10.55
C PHE A 27 7.87 -4.61 10.04
N SER A 28 7.81 -4.46 8.71
CA SER A 28 7.15 -3.30 8.12
C SER A 28 5.65 -3.39 8.25
N ALA A 29 5.09 -4.60 8.25
CA ALA A 29 3.64 -4.78 8.17
C ALA A 29 2.90 -4.11 9.31
N ASP A 30 3.39 -4.28 10.55
CA ASP A 30 2.74 -3.66 11.69
C ASP A 30 2.77 -2.15 11.59
N ARG A 31 3.91 -1.61 11.18
CA ARG A 31 4.05 -0.17 11.05
C ARG A 31 3.15 0.38 9.96
N ILE A 32 3.12 -0.29 8.82
CA ILE A 32 2.26 0.12 7.72
C ILE A 32 0.82 0.12 8.17
N GLY A 33 0.39 -0.94 8.83
CA GLY A 33 -0.98 -1.05 9.30
C GLY A 33 -1.35 0.09 10.23
N ARG A 34 -0.50 0.37 11.21
CA ARG A 34 -0.79 1.44 12.18
C ARG A 34 -0.84 2.80 11.52
N GLU A 35 0.10 3.07 10.61
CA GLU A 35 0.15 4.38 9.97
C GLU A 35 -1.05 4.59 9.06
N VAL A 36 -1.42 3.56 8.32
CA VAL A 36 -2.55 3.67 7.40
C VAL A 36 -3.86 3.83 8.16
N LEU A 37 -4.05 3.03 9.21
CA LEU A 37 -5.28 3.14 10.00
C LEU A 37 -5.39 4.50 10.67
N ALA A 38 -4.27 5.06 11.12
CA ALA A 38 -4.28 6.37 11.74
C ALA A 38 -4.70 7.45 10.73
N LEU A 39 -4.22 7.34 9.49
CA LEU A 39 -4.60 8.30 8.46
C LEU A 39 -6.07 8.19 8.11
N LEU A 40 -6.58 6.99 8.00
CA LEU A 40 -8.00 6.79 7.73
C LEU A 40 -8.86 7.35 8.87
N ASP A 41 -8.39 7.14 10.10
CA ASP A 41 -9.09 7.61 11.27
C ASP A 41 -9.12 9.14 11.32
N GLU A 42 -8.09 9.78 10.79
CA GLU A 42 -8.03 11.23 10.74
C GLU A 42 -8.88 11.82 9.62
N GLY A 43 -9.47 10.97 8.80
CA GLY A 43 -10.36 11.43 7.76
C GLY A 43 -9.78 11.51 6.36
N TYR A 44 -8.58 10.97 6.16
CA TYR A 44 -7.99 10.99 4.84
C TYR A 44 -8.39 9.76 4.04
N ASP A 45 -8.53 9.94 2.73
CA ASP A 45 -8.47 8.81 1.84
C ASP A 45 -7.01 8.41 1.74
N VAL A 46 -6.71 7.15 1.50
CA VAL A 46 -5.34 6.66 1.48
C VAL A 46 -5.04 5.98 0.16
N ARG A 47 -3.90 6.30 -0.40
CA ARG A 47 -3.37 5.64 -1.59
C ARG A 47 -2.04 5.02 -1.20
N ILE A 48 -1.93 3.72 -1.41
CA ILE A 48 -0.68 3.00 -1.20
C ILE A 48 0.04 2.93 -2.54
N ASP A 49 1.24 3.49 -2.60
CA ASP A 49 2.00 3.54 -3.84
C ASP A 49 3.09 2.47 -3.77
N LEU A 50 2.95 1.44 -4.58
CA LEU A 50 3.89 0.33 -4.63
C LEU A 50 4.81 0.38 -5.84
N ARG A 51 4.85 1.50 -6.53
CA ARG A 51 5.63 1.56 -7.77
C ARG A 51 7.13 1.32 -7.55
N GLU A 52 7.62 1.62 -6.35
CA GLU A 52 9.03 1.41 -6.03
C GLU A 52 9.26 0.30 -5.03
N ALA A 53 8.25 -0.50 -4.76
CA ALA A 53 8.40 -1.64 -3.88
C ALA A 53 8.99 -2.80 -4.67
N THR A 54 10.02 -3.42 -4.10
CA THR A 54 10.67 -4.56 -4.75
C THR A 54 10.22 -5.88 -4.16
N PHE A 55 9.72 -5.85 -2.93
CA PHE A 55 9.18 -7.05 -2.29
C PHE A 55 8.19 -6.65 -1.22
N VAL A 56 7.08 -7.35 -1.18
CA VAL A 56 6.06 -7.17 -0.14
C VAL A 56 5.62 -8.57 0.24
N ASP A 57 5.74 -8.93 1.50
CA ASP A 57 5.38 -10.29 1.91
C ASP A 57 3.89 -10.39 2.23
N SER A 58 3.44 -11.60 2.52
CA SER A 58 2.02 -11.85 2.75
C SER A 58 1.49 -11.13 3.99
N THR A 59 2.34 -10.90 4.99
CA THR A 59 1.93 -10.18 6.18
C THR A 59 1.60 -8.73 5.84
N THR A 60 2.42 -8.13 4.98
CA THR A 60 2.17 -6.76 4.52
C THR A 60 0.89 -6.69 3.71
N VAL A 61 0.67 -7.67 2.82
CA VAL A 61 -0.56 -7.71 2.05
C VAL A 61 -1.75 -7.84 2.98
N GLY A 62 -1.63 -8.65 4.04
CA GLY A 62 -2.69 -8.78 5.03
C GLY A 62 -3.01 -7.45 5.69
N ALA A 63 -1.98 -6.65 6.00
CA ALA A 63 -2.20 -5.34 6.60
C ALA A 63 -2.95 -4.41 5.64
N LEU A 64 -2.65 -4.51 4.35
CA LEU A 64 -3.36 -3.71 3.35
C LEU A 64 -4.81 -4.13 3.21
N ILE A 65 -5.08 -5.43 3.30
CA ILE A 65 -6.46 -5.92 3.26
C ILE A 65 -7.25 -5.39 4.44
N GLU A 66 -6.66 -5.43 5.62
CA GLU A 66 -7.35 -4.92 6.82
C GLU A 66 -7.62 -3.43 6.70
N ALA A 67 -6.66 -2.69 6.15
CA ALA A 67 -6.85 -1.27 5.93
C ALA A 67 -7.99 -1.01 4.95
N HIS A 68 -8.07 -1.82 3.91
CA HIS A 68 -9.15 -1.68 2.93
C HIS A 68 -10.52 -1.90 3.59
N ARG A 69 -10.63 -2.92 4.43
CA ARG A 69 -11.87 -3.19 5.12
C ARG A 69 -12.25 -2.05 6.05
N TYR A 70 -11.25 -1.53 6.76
CA TYR A 70 -11.50 -0.42 7.67
C TYR A 70 -11.97 0.81 6.92
N ALA A 71 -11.34 1.08 5.78
CA ALA A 71 -11.71 2.23 4.96
C ALA A 71 -13.15 2.13 4.48
N ARG A 72 -13.54 0.94 4.04
CA ARG A 72 -14.91 0.74 3.57
C ARG A 72 -15.91 1.00 4.69
N GLY A 73 -15.61 0.51 5.88
CA GLY A 73 -16.49 0.72 7.03
C GLY A 73 -16.56 2.17 7.48
N SER A 74 -15.54 2.95 7.14
CA SER A 74 -15.46 4.35 7.56
C SER A 74 -15.87 5.31 6.45
N GLY A 75 -16.25 4.82 5.30
CA GLY A 75 -16.61 5.67 4.18
C GLY A 75 -15.43 6.37 3.53
N ARG A 76 -14.23 5.82 3.67
CA ARG A 76 -13.02 6.39 3.06
C ARG A 76 -12.61 5.58 1.86
N ARG A 77 -11.84 6.19 0.97
CA ARG A 77 -11.31 5.50 -0.18
C ARG A 77 -9.95 4.93 0.14
N PHE A 78 -9.70 3.74 -0.37
CA PHE A 78 -8.42 3.10 -0.20
C PHE A 78 -8.03 2.50 -1.54
N MET A 79 -6.87 2.88 -2.04
CA MET A 79 -6.41 2.43 -3.34
C MET A 79 -4.97 1.96 -3.25
N VAL A 80 -4.61 1.00 -4.09
CA VAL A 80 -3.24 0.54 -4.21
C VAL A 80 -2.82 0.76 -5.65
N VAL A 81 -1.70 1.43 -5.83
CA VAL A 81 -1.19 1.78 -7.16
C VAL A 81 0.06 0.97 -7.44
N MET A 82 0.07 0.26 -8.55
CA MET A 82 1.24 -0.48 -9.01
C MET A 82 1.58 0.01 -10.40
N GLY A 83 2.84 0.24 -10.65
CA GLY A 83 3.30 0.67 -11.95
C GLY A 83 4.13 -0.40 -12.61
N GLU A 84 4.73 -0.04 -13.74
CA GLU A 84 5.56 -0.98 -14.47
C GLU A 84 6.82 -1.35 -13.71
N THR A 85 7.26 -0.47 -12.82
CA THR A 85 8.47 -0.73 -12.04
C THR A 85 8.18 -1.58 -10.80
N THR A 86 6.93 -1.90 -10.54
CA THR A 86 6.59 -2.75 -9.41
C THR A 86 7.24 -4.12 -9.60
N GLY A 87 7.91 -4.59 -8.58
CA GLY A 87 8.65 -5.83 -8.67
C GLY A 87 7.77 -7.02 -9.02
N TRP A 88 8.33 -7.95 -9.78
CA TRP A 88 7.61 -9.13 -10.22
C TRP A 88 7.00 -9.89 -9.04
N ALA A 89 7.75 -10.03 -7.95
CA ALA A 89 7.28 -10.78 -6.80
C ALA A 89 6.07 -10.12 -6.16
N VAL A 90 6.04 -8.79 -6.14
CA VAL A 90 4.91 -8.06 -5.58
C VAL A 90 3.66 -8.30 -6.42
N ARG A 91 3.80 -8.18 -7.75
CA ARG A 91 2.66 -8.40 -8.64
C ARG A 91 2.13 -9.82 -8.50
N ARG A 92 3.06 -10.78 -8.44
CA ARG A 92 2.68 -12.18 -8.32
C ARG A 92 1.91 -12.45 -7.04
N LEU A 93 2.34 -11.81 -5.95
CA LEU A 93 1.67 -12.00 -4.67
C LEU A 93 0.23 -11.49 -4.73
N PHE A 94 0.01 -10.34 -5.34
CA PHE A 94 -1.35 -9.84 -5.47
C PHE A 94 -2.19 -10.72 -6.37
N GLU A 95 -1.61 -11.25 -7.44
CA GLU A 95 -2.34 -12.17 -8.31
C GLU A 95 -2.76 -13.43 -7.58
N LEU A 96 -1.84 -13.99 -6.78
CA LEU A 96 -2.12 -15.23 -6.07
C LEU A 96 -3.16 -15.05 -4.98
N THR A 97 -3.25 -13.88 -4.40
CA THR A 97 -4.21 -13.63 -3.34
C THR A 97 -5.53 -13.10 -3.88
N GLN A 98 -5.63 -12.94 -5.19
CA GLN A 98 -6.84 -12.46 -5.85
C GLN A 98 -7.26 -11.08 -5.36
N LEU A 99 -6.28 -10.26 -5.00
CA LEU A 99 -6.57 -8.91 -4.55
C LEU A 99 -6.64 -7.92 -5.68
N GLU A 100 -6.44 -8.36 -6.91
CA GLU A 100 -6.46 -7.44 -8.03
C GLU A 100 -7.78 -6.68 -8.14
N SER A 101 -8.87 -7.31 -7.72
CA SER A 101 -10.16 -6.65 -7.77
C SER A 101 -10.26 -5.48 -6.79
N LEU A 102 -9.36 -5.42 -5.82
CA LEU A 102 -9.34 -4.35 -4.85
C LEU A 102 -8.34 -3.26 -5.21
N LEU A 103 -7.59 -3.45 -6.29
CA LEU A 103 -6.52 -2.56 -6.65
C LEU A 103 -6.92 -1.64 -7.78
N THR A 104 -6.38 -0.45 -7.73
CA THR A 104 -6.41 0.43 -8.90
C THR A 104 -5.06 0.28 -9.56
N LEU A 105 -5.03 -0.38 -10.70
CA LEU A 105 -3.79 -0.54 -11.44
C LEU A 105 -3.57 0.71 -12.26
N SER A 106 -2.45 1.34 -12.03
CA SER A 106 -2.12 2.53 -12.77
C SER A 106 -1.14 2.16 -13.82
N ALA A 107 -1.35 2.58 -14.96
CA ALA A 107 -0.40 2.44 -16.00
C ALA A 107 0.64 3.46 -15.88
N ASP A 108 0.81 3.97 -14.84
CA ASP A 108 1.79 4.87 -14.52
C ASP A 108 1.76 5.98 -15.26
N SER A 109 0.83 6.13 -15.76
CA SER A 109 0.79 7.14 -16.36
C SER A 109 0.44 8.05 -15.71
N SER A 110 0.43 7.98 -15.16
CA SER A 110 0.11 8.91 -14.81
C SER A 110 -0.28 9.41 -14.49
#